data_d0f9ac336c7e67cd8210087882a480a2
#
_entry.id   d0f9ac336c7e67cd8210087882a480a2
#
_cell.length_a   1.000
_cell.length_b   1.000
_cell.length_c   1.000
_cell.angle_alpha   90.00
_cell.angle_beta   90.00
_cell.angle_gamma   90.00
#
_symmetry.space_group_name_H-M   'P 1'
#
loop_
_entity.id
_entity.type
_entity.pdbx_description
1 polymer ?
#
loop_
_entity_poly.entity_id
_entity_poly.type
_entity_poly.pdbx_seq_one_letter_code
_entity_poly.pdbx_strand_id
1 'polypeptide(L)'
;MKEYYKISFTGDIMCERPLLSASRSDKKYDFDFVFHGVKDKLRESDLVVGNLETVFAGEEAGYTNDVYSFNTPDRFVCSMKSAGIDYVSTANNHCLDRGTEGLIRTLDLLDHGIKHFGTYRSKEERTSYELLELGGKKIALIAYTYGTNVVENGIVFKEDEEFYVNVLKSQEREWLKFKKTLNTPGIRSKLSRYIRKVTTLEQRMRIKKKLGMLKNLPKSDDLLEDDIYPRYLERLKSDIEKARCEADYVIVCLHSGGLFNVKVGAYTEYIVDLIVRAGADAIVGNHPHVVQKFVDKGCLVAYSLGNFSISPSSLYLVRENLPEYSVLLHFYFDKERMSLYKVTFSILKIVESKNGNLSVYPINALYDKCDITSERDMLISDCTKIYNTFTGKKEMAIDILDEYVCFEKIKDAL
;
A
#
# COMPACT_ATOMS: atom_id res chain seq x y z
N MET A 1 8.47 3.15 -32.27
CA MET A 1 8.15 2.15 -31.20
C MET A 1 8.88 2.56 -29.94
N LYS A 2 8.26 2.40 -28.75
CA LYS A 2 8.99 2.67 -27.49
C LYS A 2 10.22 1.75 -27.41
N GLU A 3 11.38 2.30 -27.02
CA GLU A 3 12.64 1.54 -26.86
C GLU A 3 12.71 0.81 -25.50
N TYR A 4 11.68 0.94 -24.68
CA TYR A 4 11.62 0.39 -23.32
C TYR A 4 10.25 -0.21 -23.00
N TYR A 5 10.24 -1.05 -21.98
CA TYR A 5 9.04 -1.43 -21.25
C TYR A 5 8.96 -0.64 -19.95
N LYS A 6 7.75 -0.22 -19.56
CA LYS A 6 7.48 0.55 -18.35
C LYS A 6 6.56 -0.24 -17.43
N ILE A 7 7.04 -0.55 -16.21
CA ILE A 7 6.22 -1.13 -15.14
C ILE A 7 6.03 -0.06 -14.08
N SER A 8 4.78 0.16 -13.67
CA SER A 8 4.47 1.16 -12.65
C SER A 8 3.88 0.53 -11.39
N PHE A 9 4.24 1.08 -10.23
CA PHE A 9 3.75 0.65 -8.93
C PHE A 9 3.00 1.78 -8.23
N THR A 10 1.83 1.47 -7.68
CA THR A 10 1.00 2.44 -6.94
C THR A 10 1.17 2.27 -5.43
N GLY A 11 0.78 3.30 -4.69
CA GLY A 11 0.55 3.24 -3.25
C GLY A 11 -0.69 2.40 -2.88
N ASP A 12 -1.12 2.52 -1.62
CA ASP A 12 -2.21 1.74 -1.03
C ASP A 12 -3.57 2.06 -1.66
N ILE A 13 -4.19 1.05 -2.28
CA ILE A 13 -5.52 1.13 -2.87
C ILE A 13 -6.53 0.69 -1.82
N MET A 14 -7.26 1.66 -1.27
CA MET A 14 -8.18 1.47 -0.16
C MET A 14 -9.58 1.96 -0.52
N CYS A 15 -10.60 1.47 0.18
CA CYS A 15 -11.94 2.01 0.13
C CYS A 15 -12.48 2.25 1.54
N GLU A 16 -12.18 3.41 2.07
CA GLU A 16 -12.66 3.83 3.36
C GLU A 16 -14.14 4.26 3.32
N ARG A 17 -14.73 4.42 4.50
CA ARG A 17 -16.14 4.80 4.63
C ARG A 17 -16.52 6.09 3.90
N PRO A 18 -15.73 7.19 3.90
CA PRO A 18 -16.08 8.38 3.12
C PRO A 18 -16.17 8.08 1.62
N LEU A 19 -15.17 7.39 1.06
CA LEU A 19 -15.16 6.98 -0.34
C LEU A 19 -16.34 6.07 -0.67
N LEU A 20 -16.59 5.05 0.17
CA LEU A 20 -17.74 4.15 0.01
C LEU A 20 -19.07 4.90 0.02
N SER A 21 -19.21 5.90 0.90
CA SER A 21 -20.42 6.72 0.98
C SER A 21 -20.61 7.59 -0.26
N ALA A 22 -19.53 8.17 -0.79
CA ALA A 22 -19.54 9.01 -1.98
C ALA A 22 -19.83 8.20 -3.26
N SER A 23 -19.38 6.93 -3.31
CA SER A 23 -19.59 6.05 -4.47
C SER A 23 -21.01 5.52 -4.60
N ARG A 24 -21.85 5.67 -3.56
CA ARG A 24 -23.20 5.11 -3.53
C ARG A 24 -24.21 6.03 -4.22
N SER A 25 -24.88 5.50 -5.25
CA SER A 25 -26.02 6.14 -5.90
C SER A 25 -27.19 5.17 -5.94
N ASP A 26 -28.26 5.48 -5.21
CA ASP A 26 -29.43 4.61 -5.00
C ASP A 26 -29.01 3.22 -4.46
N LYS A 27 -29.16 2.17 -5.28
CA LYS A 27 -28.76 0.78 -4.95
C LYS A 27 -27.47 0.32 -5.65
N LYS A 28 -26.76 1.24 -6.31
CA LYS A 28 -25.55 0.93 -7.08
C LYS A 28 -24.34 1.66 -6.50
N TYR A 29 -23.16 1.14 -6.83
CA TYR A 29 -21.89 1.78 -6.53
C TYR A 29 -21.19 2.15 -7.84
N ASP A 30 -20.58 3.33 -7.87
CA ASP A 30 -19.71 3.79 -8.94
C ASP A 30 -18.41 4.30 -8.35
N PHE A 31 -17.29 3.77 -8.84
CA PHE A 31 -15.94 4.15 -8.39
C PHE A 31 -15.08 4.68 -9.53
N ASP A 32 -15.65 4.85 -10.73
CA ASP A 32 -14.86 5.27 -11.91
C ASP A 32 -14.27 6.67 -11.70
N PHE A 33 -14.92 7.51 -10.90
CA PHE A 33 -14.43 8.85 -10.55
C PHE A 33 -13.09 8.83 -9.77
N VAL A 34 -12.79 7.77 -9.03
CA VAL A 34 -11.52 7.62 -8.29
C VAL A 34 -10.34 7.67 -9.26
N PHE A 35 -10.47 6.97 -10.37
CA PHE A 35 -9.40 6.77 -11.34
C PHE A 35 -9.42 7.77 -12.49
N HIS A 36 -10.49 8.54 -12.66
CA HIS A 36 -10.70 9.40 -13.83
C HIS A 36 -9.51 10.32 -14.12
N GLY A 37 -8.94 10.92 -13.08
CA GLY A 37 -7.84 11.88 -13.24
C GLY A 37 -6.47 11.24 -13.51
N VAL A 38 -6.28 9.96 -13.15
CA VAL A 38 -4.98 9.28 -13.23
C VAL A 38 -4.93 8.16 -14.29
N LYS A 39 -6.09 7.81 -14.86
CA LYS A 39 -6.25 6.70 -15.79
C LYS A 39 -5.31 6.78 -17.00
N ASP A 40 -5.17 7.94 -17.60
CA ASP A 40 -4.29 8.12 -18.76
C ASP A 40 -2.83 7.92 -18.37
N LYS A 41 -2.43 8.41 -17.18
CA LYS A 41 -1.08 8.22 -16.64
C LYS A 41 -0.76 6.76 -16.36
N LEU A 42 -1.71 6.00 -15.79
CA LEU A 42 -1.53 4.56 -15.57
C LEU A 42 -1.35 3.81 -16.90
N ARG A 43 -2.12 4.16 -17.91
CA ARG A 43 -2.08 3.54 -19.27
C ARG A 43 -0.85 3.85 -20.10
N GLU A 44 -0.01 4.79 -19.68
CA GLU A 44 1.32 4.96 -20.27
C GLU A 44 2.25 3.79 -20.02
N SER A 45 1.97 3.01 -18.97
CA SER A 45 2.73 1.84 -18.57
C SER A 45 2.30 0.60 -19.34
N ASP A 46 3.25 -0.30 -19.57
CA ASP A 46 2.94 -1.61 -20.16
C ASP A 46 2.30 -2.54 -19.12
N LEU A 47 2.61 -2.34 -17.83
CA LEU A 47 2.00 -3.04 -16.68
C LEU A 47 1.91 -2.12 -15.46
N VAL A 48 0.81 -2.25 -14.70
CA VAL A 48 0.61 -1.52 -13.45
C VAL A 48 0.36 -2.50 -12.31
N VAL A 49 1.14 -2.38 -11.24
CA VAL A 49 1.05 -3.19 -10.01
C VAL A 49 0.58 -2.30 -8.86
N GLY A 50 -0.51 -2.67 -8.18
CA GLY A 50 -1.00 -1.96 -7.00
C GLY A 50 -0.85 -2.76 -5.70
N ASN A 51 -1.02 -2.12 -4.55
CA ASN A 51 -1.27 -2.80 -3.28
C ASN A 51 -2.75 -2.68 -2.95
N LEU A 52 -3.48 -3.81 -2.97
CA LEU A 52 -4.91 -3.85 -2.68
C LEU A 52 -5.15 -4.00 -1.18
N GLU A 53 -5.35 -2.89 -0.49
CA GLU A 53 -5.49 -2.84 0.96
C GLU A 53 -6.97 -2.79 1.40
N THR A 54 -7.75 -3.70 0.83
CA THR A 54 -9.16 -3.97 1.17
C THR A 54 -9.54 -5.37 0.71
N VAL A 55 -10.68 -5.89 1.19
CA VAL A 55 -11.27 -7.15 0.70
C VAL A 55 -12.56 -6.90 -0.07
N PHE A 56 -12.99 -7.89 -0.86
CA PHE A 56 -14.24 -7.95 -1.59
C PHE A 56 -15.06 -9.14 -1.09
N ALA A 57 -15.52 -9.05 0.16
CA ALA A 57 -16.22 -10.15 0.83
C ALA A 57 -17.73 -10.17 0.55
N GLY A 58 -18.24 -9.21 -0.25
CA GLY A 58 -19.66 -9.09 -0.60
C GLY A 58 -20.49 -8.33 0.43
N GLU A 59 -21.74 -8.05 0.07
CA GLU A 59 -22.68 -7.26 0.88
C GLU A 59 -23.07 -7.96 2.19
N GLU A 60 -23.23 -9.28 2.14
CA GLU A 60 -23.65 -10.09 3.31
C GLU A 60 -22.61 -10.04 4.45
N ALA A 61 -21.33 -9.90 4.11
CA ALA A 61 -20.26 -9.71 5.09
C ALA A 61 -20.20 -8.28 5.67
N GLY A 62 -21.09 -7.39 5.22
CA GLY A 62 -21.15 -5.99 5.63
C GLY A 62 -19.99 -5.16 5.05
N TYR A 63 -20.34 -4.14 4.26
CA TYR A 63 -19.35 -3.21 3.73
C TYR A 63 -18.70 -2.36 4.82
N THR A 64 -17.61 -1.68 4.46
CA THR A 64 -16.82 -0.82 5.36
C THR A 64 -17.71 0.12 6.18
N ASN A 65 -17.64 0.00 7.51
CA ASN A 65 -18.42 0.79 8.45
C ASN A 65 -17.63 1.37 9.62
N ASP A 66 -16.35 1.05 9.72
CA ASP A 66 -15.41 1.59 10.72
C ASP A 66 -14.04 1.89 10.07
N VAL A 67 -13.11 2.49 10.82
CA VAL A 67 -11.85 3.06 10.30
C VAL A 67 -10.74 2.04 10.03
N TYR A 68 -10.82 0.82 10.59
CA TYR A 68 -9.78 -0.21 10.45
C TYR A 68 -10.33 -1.58 10.06
N SER A 69 -11.42 -1.63 9.29
CA SER A 69 -11.98 -2.88 8.82
C SER A 69 -12.73 -2.64 7.51
N PHE A 70 -12.10 -3.05 6.42
CA PHE A 70 -12.54 -2.73 5.07
C PHE A 70 -13.25 -3.92 4.41
N ASN A 71 -14.28 -3.62 3.67
CA ASN A 71 -14.94 -4.52 2.72
C ASN A 71 -15.61 -3.65 1.65
N THR A 72 -15.13 -3.78 0.45
CA THR A 72 -15.45 -2.90 -0.67
C THR A 72 -16.41 -3.60 -1.64
N PRO A 73 -17.39 -2.90 -2.24
CA PRO A 73 -18.25 -3.46 -3.29
C PRO A 73 -17.47 -3.92 -4.52
N ASP A 74 -17.90 -5.02 -5.12
CA ASP A 74 -17.27 -5.67 -6.28
C ASP A 74 -17.03 -4.72 -7.46
N ARG A 75 -17.88 -3.70 -7.61
CA ARG A 75 -17.74 -2.68 -8.67
C ARG A 75 -16.38 -1.98 -8.67
N PHE A 76 -15.73 -1.90 -7.52
CA PHE A 76 -14.39 -1.28 -7.41
C PHE A 76 -13.35 -2.02 -8.24
N VAL A 77 -13.41 -3.37 -8.29
CA VAL A 77 -12.50 -4.19 -9.14
C VAL A 77 -12.67 -3.82 -10.62
N CYS A 78 -13.91 -3.63 -11.08
CA CYS A 78 -14.18 -3.22 -12.46
C CYS A 78 -13.55 -1.85 -12.76
N SER A 79 -13.64 -0.90 -11.82
CA SER A 79 -13.05 0.43 -11.97
C SER A 79 -11.51 0.38 -11.97
N MET A 80 -10.91 -0.43 -11.10
CA MET A 80 -9.45 -0.68 -11.08
C MET A 80 -8.98 -1.25 -12.44
N LYS A 81 -9.63 -2.32 -12.92
CA LYS A 81 -9.31 -2.93 -14.22
C LYS A 81 -9.48 -1.93 -15.37
N SER A 82 -10.58 -1.18 -15.38
CA SER A 82 -10.81 -0.14 -16.39
C SER A 82 -9.75 0.96 -16.36
N ALA A 83 -9.18 1.25 -15.20
CA ALA A 83 -8.10 2.22 -15.06
C ALA A 83 -6.74 1.72 -15.59
N GLY A 84 -6.56 0.41 -15.70
CA GLY A 84 -5.32 -0.21 -16.17
C GLY A 84 -4.48 -0.80 -15.04
N ILE A 85 -5.07 -1.19 -13.91
CA ILE A 85 -4.40 -2.00 -12.88
C ILE A 85 -4.41 -3.45 -13.36
N ASP A 86 -3.22 -4.04 -13.54
CA ASP A 86 -3.03 -5.39 -14.08
C ASP A 86 -2.77 -6.42 -12.99
N TYR A 87 -1.99 -6.03 -11.98
CA TYR A 87 -1.59 -6.87 -10.85
C TYR A 87 -1.86 -6.17 -9.53
N VAL A 88 -2.15 -6.96 -8.48
CA VAL A 88 -2.21 -6.45 -7.11
C VAL A 88 -1.47 -7.35 -6.13
N SER A 89 -0.66 -6.76 -5.26
CA SER A 89 -0.26 -7.43 -4.03
C SER A 89 -1.43 -7.44 -3.07
N THR A 90 -1.69 -8.60 -2.45
CA THR A 90 -2.79 -8.82 -1.50
C THR A 90 -2.30 -9.12 -0.09
N ALA A 91 -0.99 -9.31 0.10
CA ALA A 91 -0.39 -9.49 1.42
C ALA A 91 -0.24 -8.13 2.13
N ASN A 92 -1.26 -7.75 2.88
CA ASN A 92 -1.28 -6.55 3.71
C ASN A 92 -2.08 -6.81 5.01
N ASN A 93 -2.12 -5.82 5.90
CA ASN A 93 -2.77 -5.98 7.19
C ASN A 93 -4.31 -6.04 7.10
N HIS A 94 -4.93 -5.65 5.99
CA HIS A 94 -6.37 -5.68 5.76
C HIS A 94 -6.88 -6.90 4.99
N CYS A 95 -6.00 -7.81 4.58
CA CYS A 95 -6.39 -8.98 3.77
C CYS A 95 -7.37 -9.96 4.48
N LEU A 96 -7.46 -9.90 5.80
CA LEU A 96 -8.34 -10.75 6.62
C LEU A 96 -9.46 -9.96 7.33
N ASP A 97 -9.82 -8.78 6.88
CA ASP A 97 -10.86 -7.95 7.49
C ASP A 97 -12.25 -8.58 7.51
N ARG A 98 -12.49 -9.59 6.70
CA ARG A 98 -13.71 -10.44 6.67
C ARG A 98 -13.36 -11.93 6.70
N GLY A 99 -12.30 -12.29 7.40
CA GLY A 99 -11.91 -13.68 7.56
C GLY A 99 -11.27 -14.31 6.33
N THR A 100 -10.97 -15.58 6.43
CA THR A 100 -10.44 -16.38 5.31
C THR A 100 -11.45 -16.52 4.17
N GLU A 101 -12.74 -16.60 4.48
CA GLU A 101 -13.81 -16.63 3.46
C GLU A 101 -13.82 -15.33 2.64
N GLY A 102 -13.68 -14.17 3.33
CA GLY A 102 -13.57 -12.87 2.64
C GLY A 102 -12.30 -12.75 1.79
N LEU A 103 -11.18 -13.30 2.26
CA LEU A 103 -9.95 -13.40 1.50
C LEU A 103 -10.14 -14.24 0.24
N ILE A 104 -10.64 -15.48 0.36
CA ILE A 104 -10.87 -16.40 -0.76
C ILE A 104 -11.78 -15.76 -1.80
N ARG A 105 -12.91 -15.18 -1.37
CA ARG A 105 -13.83 -14.48 -2.28
C ARG A 105 -13.16 -13.29 -3.00
N THR A 106 -12.28 -12.58 -2.31
CA THR A 106 -11.51 -11.49 -2.93
C THR A 106 -10.64 -12.00 -4.08
N LEU A 107 -9.92 -13.11 -3.87
CA LEU A 107 -9.09 -13.72 -4.90
C LEU A 107 -9.93 -14.23 -6.08
N ASP A 108 -11.08 -14.90 -5.80
CA ASP A 108 -12.01 -15.36 -6.83
C ASP A 108 -12.51 -14.21 -7.71
N LEU A 109 -12.79 -13.05 -7.09
CA LEU A 109 -13.24 -11.89 -7.84
C LEU A 109 -12.11 -11.27 -8.69
N LEU A 110 -10.88 -11.21 -8.17
CA LEU A 110 -9.72 -10.70 -8.88
C LEU A 110 -9.38 -11.54 -10.12
N ASP A 111 -9.56 -12.86 -10.07
CA ASP A 111 -9.31 -13.79 -11.18
C ASP A 111 -10.11 -13.43 -12.46
N HIS A 112 -11.15 -12.61 -12.35
CA HIS A 112 -11.89 -12.11 -13.50
C HIS A 112 -11.15 -11.00 -14.29
N GLY A 113 -9.89 -10.75 -14.00
CA GLY A 113 -9.05 -9.94 -14.86
C GLY A 113 -8.05 -8.99 -14.20
N ILE A 114 -7.73 -9.19 -12.93
CA ILE A 114 -6.57 -8.60 -12.25
C ILE A 114 -5.80 -9.75 -11.61
N LYS A 115 -4.54 -9.92 -11.93
CA LYS A 115 -3.70 -10.92 -11.30
C LYS A 115 -3.33 -10.50 -9.88
N HIS A 116 -3.11 -11.48 -8.99
CA HIS A 116 -2.83 -11.22 -7.58
C HIS A 116 -1.73 -12.12 -7.04
N PHE A 117 -1.05 -11.69 -5.99
CA PHE A 117 0.02 -12.43 -5.35
C PHE A 117 0.18 -12.04 -3.87
N GLY A 118 0.71 -12.97 -3.06
CA GLY A 118 1.01 -12.77 -1.65
C GLY A 118 -0.01 -13.37 -0.68
N THR A 119 -1.22 -13.74 -1.17
CA THR A 119 -2.24 -14.48 -0.42
C THR A 119 -2.81 -15.61 -1.27
N TYR A 120 -3.32 -16.67 -0.65
CA TYR A 120 -3.66 -17.93 -1.33
C TYR A 120 -4.91 -18.54 -0.71
N ARG A 121 -5.62 -19.40 -1.48
CA ARG A 121 -6.82 -20.12 -1.07
C ARG A 121 -6.49 -21.44 -0.39
N SER A 122 -5.40 -22.07 -0.82
CA SER A 122 -4.96 -23.36 -0.31
C SER A 122 -3.44 -23.46 -0.26
N LYS A 123 -2.94 -24.51 0.40
CA LYS A 123 -1.52 -24.79 0.48
C LYS A 123 -0.91 -25.13 -0.88
N GLU A 124 -1.70 -25.80 -1.72
CA GLU A 124 -1.32 -26.21 -3.08
C GLU A 124 -1.22 -25.03 -4.03
N GLU A 125 -2.08 -24.02 -3.83
CA GLU A 125 -2.05 -22.77 -4.63
C GLU A 125 -0.88 -21.86 -4.24
N ARG A 126 -0.33 -22.02 -3.03
CA ARG A 126 0.74 -21.15 -2.56
C ARG A 126 1.99 -21.28 -3.41
N THR A 127 2.31 -20.21 -4.12
CA THR A 127 3.56 -20.03 -4.86
C THR A 127 4.54 -19.17 -4.07
N SER A 128 5.84 -19.30 -4.34
CA SER A 128 6.87 -18.44 -3.75
C SER A 128 6.83 -17.02 -4.33
N TYR A 129 6.39 -16.89 -5.59
CA TYR A 129 6.34 -15.64 -6.36
C TYR A 129 5.35 -15.78 -7.51
N GLU A 130 4.88 -14.65 -8.02
CA GLU A 130 4.16 -14.54 -9.28
C GLU A 130 5.17 -14.16 -10.38
N LEU A 131 5.16 -14.87 -11.51
CA LEU A 131 6.00 -14.55 -12.66
C LEU A 131 5.22 -13.72 -13.67
N LEU A 132 5.73 -12.54 -13.99
CA LEU A 132 5.29 -11.79 -15.16
C LEU A 132 6.34 -11.89 -16.27
N GLU A 133 5.88 -12.06 -17.49
CA GLU A 133 6.73 -12.08 -18.68
C GLU A 133 6.60 -10.75 -19.42
N LEU A 134 7.75 -10.14 -19.72
CA LEU A 134 7.83 -8.88 -20.41
C LEU A 134 8.97 -8.94 -21.43
N GLY A 135 8.64 -8.92 -22.73
CA GLY A 135 9.63 -8.98 -23.79
C GLY A 135 10.55 -10.20 -23.77
N GLY A 136 10.04 -11.34 -23.31
CA GLY A 136 10.80 -12.60 -23.18
C GLY A 136 11.67 -12.69 -21.92
N LYS A 137 11.56 -11.73 -20.99
CA LYS A 137 12.19 -11.76 -19.68
C LYS A 137 11.17 -12.00 -18.59
N LYS A 138 11.63 -12.66 -17.53
CA LYS A 138 10.84 -13.05 -16.38
C LYS A 138 11.14 -12.11 -15.20
N ILE A 139 10.09 -11.47 -14.68
CA ILE A 139 10.17 -10.66 -13.49
C ILE A 139 9.34 -11.36 -12.40
N ALA A 140 9.96 -11.67 -11.28
CA ALA A 140 9.26 -12.25 -10.14
C ALA A 140 8.74 -11.15 -9.21
N LEU A 141 7.46 -11.24 -8.88
CA LEU A 141 6.79 -10.41 -7.88
C LEU A 141 6.55 -11.23 -6.61
N ILE A 142 7.03 -10.75 -5.48
CA ILE A 142 6.86 -11.37 -4.16
C ILE A 142 6.17 -10.36 -3.26
N ALA A 143 5.17 -10.76 -2.47
CA ALA A 143 4.54 -9.87 -1.50
C ALA A 143 4.57 -10.45 -0.09
N TYR A 144 4.92 -9.60 0.89
CA TYR A 144 4.94 -9.93 2.31
C TYR A 144 4.40 -8.78 3.16
N THR A 145 3.71 -9.12 4.25
CA THR A 145 3.18 -8.14 5.22
C THR A 145 3.72 -8.38 6.63
N TYR A 146 3.86 -7.29 7.39
CA TYR A 146 4.22 -7.38 8.82
C TYR A 146 3.15 -8.08 9.66
N GLY A 147 1.88 -8.03 9.24
CA GLY A 147 0.76 -8.55 10.03
C GLY A 147 -0.57 -8.47 9.30
N THR A 148 -1.64 -8.91 9.98
CA THR A 148 -3.00 -9.05 9.46
C THR A 148 -4.07 -8.40 10.34
N ASN A 149 -3.75 -7.35 11.10
CA ASN A 149 -4.68 -6.69 12.02
C ASN A 149 -5.39 -7.66 12.98
N VAL A 150 -4.64 -8.61 13.53
CA VAL A 150 -5.18 -9.68 14.40
C VAL A 150 -5.95 -9.14 15.62
N VAL A 151 -5.63 -7.92 16.07
CA VAL A 151 -6.32 -7.27 17.19
C VAL A 151 -7.75 -6.88 16.84
N GLU A 152 -7.98 -6.52 15.58
CA GLU A 152 -9.27 -6.11 15.03
C GLU A 152 -10.11 -7.29 14.57
N ASN A 153 -9.52 -8.24 13.85
CA ASN A 153 -10.24 -9.36 13.24
C ASN A 153 -10.25 -10.63 14.12
N GLY A 154 -9.30 -10.76 15.07
CA GLY A 154 -9.21 -11.90 15.99
C GLY A 154 -8.72 -13.20 15.36
N ILE A 155 -8.22 -13.18 14.11
CA ILE A 155 -7.80 -14.37 13.38
C ILE A 155 -6.34 -14.66 13.67
N VAL A 156 -6.11 -15.78 14.34
CA VAL A 156 -4.77 -16.33 14.60
C VAL A 156 -4.67 -17.65 13.86
N PHE A 157 -3.83 -17.71 12.86
CA PHE A 157 -3.61 -18.92 12.10
C PHE A 157 -2.95 -20.03 12.93
N LYS A 158 -3.40 -21.25 12.73
CA LYS A 158 -2.65 -22.43 13.09
C LYS A 158 -1.51 -22.66 12.09
N GLU A 159 -0.61 -23.54 12.40
CA GLU A 159 0.55 -23.83 11.56
C GLU A 159 0.19 -24.30 10.14
N ASP A 160 -0.87 -25.07 10.02
CA ASP A 160 -1.41 -25.59 8.76
C ASP A 160 -2.22 -24.53 7.96
N GLU A 161 -2.55 -23.41 8.57
CA GLU A 161 -3.28 -22.28 7.95
C GLU A 161 -2.36 -21.12 7.52
N GLU A 162 -1.08 -21.11 7.89
CA GLU A 162 -0.15 -20.03 7.59
C GLU A 162 0.18 -19.86 6.10
N PHE A 163 -0.33 -20.72 5.25
CA PHE A 163 -0.22 -20.57 3.80
C PHE A 163 -1.11 -19.45 3.26
N TYR A 164 -2.20 -19.09 3.95
CA TYR A 164 -3.14 -18.08 3.47
C TYR A 164 -2.50 -16.73 3.18
N VAL A 165 -1.52 -16.32 4.00
CA VAL A 165 -0.89 -14.98 3.89
C VAL A 165 0.62 -15.08 4.10
N ASN A 166 1.39 -14.45 3.24
CA ASN A 166 2.83 -14.27 3.46
C ASN A 166 3.08 -13.22 4.54
N VAL A 167 3.23 -13.66 5.79
CA VAL A 167 3.49 -12.81 6.95
C VAL A 167 4.94 -12.86 7.40
N LEU A 168 5.43 -11.78 8.01
CA LEU A 168 6.81 -11.65 8.50
C LEU A 168 6.97 -12.00 9.98
N LYS A 169 5.86 -12.02 10.74
CA LYS A 169 5.88 -12.33 12.18
C LYS A 169 4.60 -13.01 12.64
N SER A 170 4.69 -13.73 13.77
CA SER A 170 3.54 -14.41 14.36
C SER A 170 2.48 -13.43 14.83
N GLN A 171 1.25 -13.67 14.42
CA GLN A 171 0.08 -12.90 14.85
C GLN A 171 -0.43 -13.34 16.23
N GLU A 172 -0.15 -14.58 16.66
CA GLU A 172 -0.59 -15.13 17.95
C GLU A 172 -0.09 -14.29 19.12
N ARG A 173 1.17 -13.88 19.07
CA ARG A 173 1.78 -13.10 20.14
C ARG A 173 1.15 -11.71 20.31
N GLU A 174 0.88 -11.04 19.21
CA GLU A 174 0.19 -9.75 19.22
C GLU A 174 -1.21 -9.89 19.83
N TRP A 175 -1.93 -10.94 19.45
CA TRP A 175 -3.22 -11.29 20.01
C TRP A 175 -3.16 -11.59 21.51
N LEU A 176 -2.15 -12.34 21.99
CA LEU A 176 -1.96 -12.63 23.40
C LEU A 176 -1.61 -11.36 24.21
N LYS A 177 -0.78 -10.47 23.69
CA LYS A 177 -0.50 -9.16 24.30
C LYS A 177 -1.80 -8.35 24.42
N PHE A 178 -2.61 -8.30 23.38
CA PHE A 178 -3.90 -7.60 23.41
C PHE A 178 -4.87 -8.21 24.46
N LYS A 179 -5.02 -9.53 24.49
CA LYS A 179 -5.85 -10.22 25.50
C LYS A 179 -5.43 -9.88 26.95
N LYS A 180 -4.13 -9.79 27.24
CA LYS A 180 -3.62 -9.38 28.55
C LYS A 180 -4.09 -7.96 28.91
N THR A 181 -4.06 -7.02 27.95
CA THR A 181 -4.54 -5.64 28.19
C THR A 181 -6.03 -5.58 28.47
N LEU A 182 -6.85 -6.45 27.85
CA LEU A 182 -8.29 -6.53 28.10
C LEU A 182 -8.62 -7.06 29.52
N ASN A 183 -7.77 -7.91 30.08
CA ASN A 183 -7.96 -8.56 31.37
C ASN A 183 -7.42 -7.73 32.55
N THR A 184 -6.86 -6.55 32.32
CA THR A 184 -6.39 -5.68 33.40
C THR A 184 -7.56 -5.24 34.29
N PRO A 185 -7.53 -5.50 35.60
CA PRO A 185 -8.62 -5.15 36.51
C PRO A 185 -8.68 -3.64 36.73
N GLY A 186 -9.89 -3.08 36.78
CA GLY A 186 -10.12 -1.68 37.13
C GLY A 186 -11.47 -1.14 36.65
N ILE A 187 -12.02 -0.14 37.32
CA ILE A 187 -13.31 0.49 36.97
C ILE A 187 -13.19 1.20 35.60
N ARG A 188 -12.05 1.88 35.33
CA ARG A 188 -11.79 2.56 34.05
C ARG A 188 -11.73 1.56 32.87
N SER A 189 -11.16 0.37 33.08
CA SER A 189 -11.10 -0.67 32.05
C SER A 189 -12.49 -1.28 31.77
N LYS A 190 -13.34 -1.44 32.80
CA LYS A 190 -14.73 -1.91 32.63
C LYS A 190 -15.57 -0.91 31.83
N LEU A 191 -15.48 0.39 32.15
CA LEU A 191 -16.18 1.45 31.43
C LEU A 191 -15.70 1.57 29.99
N SER A 192 -14.39 1.57 29.77
CA SER A 192 -13.80 1.58 28.42
C SER A 192 -14.26 0.39 27.57
N ARG A 193 -14.34 -0.79 28.17
CA ARG A 193 -14.82 -2.02 27.53
C ARG A 193 -16.29 -1.93 27.15
N TYR A 194 -17.12 -1.39 28.04
CA TYR A 194 -18.54 -1.15 27.75
C TYR A 194 -18.70 -0.14 26.60
N ILE A 195 -18.01 0.99 26.64
CA ILE A 195 -18.04 2.00 25.60
C ILE A 195 -17.62 1.39 24.25
N ARG A 196 -16.56 0.57 24.21
CA ARG A 196 -16.11 -0.12 22.98
C ARG A 196 -17.16 -1.10 22.41
N LYS A 197 -18.00 -1.70 23.27
CA LYS A 197 -19.08 -2.60 22.82
C LYS A 197 -20.25 -1.87 22.17
N VAL A 198 -20.52 -0.63 22.57
CA VAL A 198 -21.70 0.12 22.11
C VAL A 198 -21.37 1.26 21.13
N THR A 199 -20.10 1.50 20.83
CA THR A 199 -19.65 2.54 19.89
C THR A 199 -18.58 2.01 18.96
N THR A 200 -18.62 2.47 17.70
CA THR A 200 -17.53 2.23 16.74
C THR A 200 -16.30 3.07 17.09
N LEU A 201 -15.13 2.71 16.58
CA LEU A 201 -13.92 3.52 16.75
C LEU A 201 -14.11 4.92 16.15
N GLU A 202 -14.73 5.01 14.99
CA GLU A 202 -15.01 6.30 14.34
C GLU A 202 -15.90 7.20 15.22
N GLN A 203 -16.95 6.67 15.82
CA GLN A 203 -17.81 7.44 16.74
C GLN A 203 -17.00 8.00 17.92
N ARG A 204 -16.12 7.19 18.52
CA ARG A 204 -15.22 7.64 19.59
C ARG A 204 -14.26 8.73 19.13
N MET A 205 -13.71 8.61 17.93
CA MET A 205 -12.82 9.62 17.35
C MET A 205 -13.56 10.93 17.07
N ARG A 206 -14.79 10.87 16.55
CA ARG A 206 -15.64 12.07 16.35
C ARG A 206 -15.93 12.80 17.66
N ILE A 207 -16.22 12.06 18.72
CA ILE A 207 -16.43 12.65 20.08
C ILE A 207 -15.12 13.29 20.54
N LYS A 208 -13.98 12.63 20.47
CA LYS A 208 -12.68 13.18 20.84
C LYS A 208 -12.33 14.44 20.03
N LYS A 209 -12.64 14.45 18.72
CA LYS A 209 -12.44 15.63 17.86
C LYS A 209 -13.28 16.82 18.32
N LYS A 210 -14.58 16.59 18.62
CA LYS A 210 -15.48 17.63 19.14
C LYS A 210 -15.02 18.21 20.49
N LEU A 211 -14.36 17.38 21.32
CA LEU A 211 -13.82 17.78 22.63
C LEU A 211 -12.39 18.34 22.55
N GLY A 212 -11.80 18.49 21.33
CA GLY A 212 -10.41 18.92 21.18
C GLY A 212 -9.37 17.92 21.72
N MET A 213 -9.76 16.67 21.94
CA MET A 213 -8.92 15.62 22.57
C MET A 213 -8.30 14.66 21.54
N LEU A 214 -8.69 14.76 20.26
CA LEU A 214 -8.15 13.90 19.23
C LEU A 214 -6.78 14.42 18.80
N LYS A 215 -5.74 13.66 19.10
CA LYS A 215 -4.37 13.88 18.62
C LYS A 215 -3.93 12.66 17.83
N ASN A 216 -3.71 12.85 16.54
CA ASN A 216 -3.11 11.83 15.69
C ASN A 216 -1.60 12.05 15.67
N LEU A 217 -0.84 11.00 15.90
CA LEU A 217 0.62 11.02 15.90
C LEU A 217 1.13 9.88 15.03
N PRO A 218 2.27 10.09 14.35
CA PRO A 218 2.94 8.99 13.64
C PRO A 218 3.20 7.82 14.58
N LYS A 219 3.06 6.60 14.06
CA LYS A 219 3.38 5.38 14.83
C LYS A 219 4.86 5.07 14.68
N SER A 220 5.45 4.52 15.74
CA SER A 220 6.79 3.93 15.66
C SER A 220 6.72 2.56 14.96
N ASP A 221 7.87 2.16 14.43
CA ASP A 221 8.10 0.85 13.86
C ASP A 221 9.42 0.33 14.45
N ASP A 222 9.34 0.06 15.77
CA ASP A 222 10.49 -0.34 16.57
C ASP A 222 10.81 -1.82 16.34
N LEU A 223 12.09 -2.15 16.33
CA LEU A 223 12.55 -3.53 16.28
C LEU A 223 12.66 -4.08 17.71
N LEU A 224 11.81 -5.01 18.05
CA LEU A 224 11.86 -5.73 19.31
C LEU A 224 12.42 -7.12 19.07
N GLU A 225 13.21 -7.67 20.02
CA GLU A 225 13.73 -9.05 19.93
C GLU A 225 12.63 -10.04 19.66
N ASP A 226 11.49 -9.79 20.23
CA ASP A 226 10.29 -10.56 20.12
C ASP A 226 9.59 -10.48 18.74
N ASP A 227 9.99 -9.60 17.85
CA ASP A 227 9.45 -9.46 16.50
C ASP A 227 10.27 -10.25 15.46
N ILE A 228 11.38 -10.85 15.87
CA ILE A 228 12.24 -11.68 15.02
C ILE A 228 11.77 -13.13 15.11
N TYR A 229 11.18 -13.61 14.05
CA TYR A 229 10.71 -15.00 13.92
C TYR A 229 11.49 -15.72 12.81
N PRO A 230 12.52 -16.53 13.13
CA PRO A 230 13.36 -17.17 12.13
C PRO A 230 12.56 -17.92 11.06
N ARG A 231 11.53 -18.67 11.43
CA ARG A 231 10.69 -19.44 10.52
C ARG A 231 10.07 -18.60 9.38
N TYR A 232 9.53 -17.40 9.70
CA TYR A 232 8.92 -16.54 8.70
C TYR A 232 9.98 -15.85 7.83
N LEU A 233 11.11 -15.47 8.45
CA LEU A 233 12.22 -14.83 7.75
C LEU A 233 12.96 -15.79 6.83
N GLU A 234 13.11 -17.07 7.23
CA GLU A 234 13.65 -18.12 6.38
C GLU A 234 12.74 -18.42 5.19
N ARG A 235 11.39 -18.39 5.39
CA ARG A 235 10.43 -18.50 4.29
C ARG A 235 10.60 -17.37 3.28
N LEU A 236 10.65 -16.12 3.73
CA LEU A 236 10.90 -14.96 2.88
C LEU A 236 12.20 -15.12 2.08
N LYS A 237 13.29 -15.48 2.76
CA LYS A 237 14.59 -15.70 2.13
C LYS A 237 14.52 -16.81 1.07
N SER A 238 13.92 -17.95 1.41
CA SER A 238 13.75 -19.09 0.48
C SER A 238 12.92 -18.70 -0.74
N ASP A 239 11.86 -17.92 -0.58
CA ASP A 239 11.02 -17.48 -1.71
C ASP A 239 11.81 -16.56 -2.65
N ILE A 240 12.65 -15.64 -2.12
CA ILE A 240 13.54 -14.79 -2.93
C ILE A 240 14.60 -15.63 -3.66
N GLU A 241 15.25 -16.56 -2.96
CA GLU A 241 16.27 -17.43 -3.54
C GLU A 241 15.72 -18.30 -4.68
N LYS A 242 14.51 -18.84 -4.53
CA LYS A 242 13.81 -19.56 -5.61
C LYS A 242 13.49 -18.65 -6.79
N ALA A 243 12.98 -17.45 -6.54
CA ALA A 243 12.71 -16.48 -7.58
C ALA A 243 13.97 -16.12 -8.39
N ARG A 244 15.12 -15.96 -7.70
CA ARG A 244 16.43 -15.68 -8.35
C ARG A 244 16.88 -16.80 -9.30
N CYS A 245 16.45 -18.04 -9.06
CA CYS A 245 16.80 -19.16 -9.95
C CYS A 245 16.01 -19.16 -11.26
N GLU A 246 14.83 -18.52 -11.29
CA GLU A 246 13.90 -18.58 -12.42
C GLU A 246 13.62 -17.25 -13.11
N ALA A 247 13.86 -16.12 -12.41
CA ALA A 247 13.57 -14.79 -12.91
C ALA A 247 14.84 -13.99 -13.19
N ASP A 248 14.76 -13.15 -14.21
CA ASP A 248 15.82 -12.20 -14.57
C ASP A 248 15.87 -11.00 -13.61
N TYR A 249 14.73 -10.67 -12.94
CA TYR A 249 14.59 -9.56 -12.00
C TYR A 249 13.60 -9.92 -10.89
N VAL A 250 13.93 -9.63 -9.64
CA VAL A 250 13.11 -9.96 -8.47
C VAL A 250 12.69 -8.69 -7.74
N ILE A 251 11.38 -8.46 -7.65
CA ILE A 251 10.78 -7.32 -6.95
C ILE A 251 9.99 -7.83 -5.74
N VAL A 252 10.29 -7.30 -4.56
CA VAL A 252 9.55 -7.59 -3.33
C VAL A 252 8.63 -6.43 -2.99
N CYS A 253 7.32 -6.68 -2.99
CA CYS A 253 6.30 -5.76 -2.48
C CYS A 253 6.19 -5.96 -0.96
N LEU A 254 6.66 -4.98 -0.19
CA LEU A 254 6.76 -5.06 1.26
C LEU A 254 5.71 -4.16 1.92
N HIS A 255 4.76 -4.76 2.64
CA HIS A 255 3.77 -4.02 3.41
C HIS A 255 4.20 -3.93 4.88
N SER A 256 4.93 -2.86 5.26
CA SER A 256 5.55 -2.68 6.58
C SER A 256 5.86 -1.23 6.88
N GLY A 257 5.88 -0.85 8.16
CA GLY A 257 6.26 0.47 8.63
C GLY A 257 5.39 1.01 9.76
N GLY A 258 5.69 2.22 10.20
CA GLY A 258 4.87 2.96 11.17
C GLY A 258 3.85 3.84 10.46
N LEU A 259 2.57 3.72 10.81
CA LEU A 259 1.48 4.53 10.23
C LEU A 259 1.78 6.02 10.32
N PHE A 260 1.65 6.72 9.21
CA PHE A 260 1.87 8.17 9.04
C PHE A 260 3.24 8.67 9.46
N ASN A 261 4.25 7.78 9.53
CA ASN A 261 5.62 8.16 9.86
C ASN A 261 6.45 8.30 8.58
N VAL A 262 6.95 9.51 8.31
CA VAL A 262 7.85 9.75 7.15
C VAL A 262 9.25 9.16 7.36
N LYS A 263 9.61 8.81 8.61
CA LYS A 263 10.86 8.14 8.93
C LYS A 263 10.64 6.63 8.93
N VAL A 264 11.52 5.93 8.26
CA VAL A 264 11.55 4.46 8.29
C VAL A 264 11.91 3.98 9.69
N GLY A 265 11.19 3.00 10.19
CA GLY A 265 11.46 2.43 11.52
C GLY A 265 12.49 1.30 11.48
N ALA A 266 12.99 0.94 12.66
CA ALA A 266 14.06 -0.04 12.80
C ALA A 266 13.64 -1.46 12.35
N TYR A 267 12.36 -1.84 12.55
CA TYR A 267 11.86 -3.14 12.11
C TYR A 267 11.86 -3.24 10.58
N THR A 268 11.31 -2.24 9.89
CA THR A 268 11.28 -2.22 8.42
C THR A 268 12.69 -2.16 7.83
N GLU A 269 13.62 -1.37 8.41
CA GLU A 269 15.03 -1.38 7.97
C GLU A 269 15.66 -2.78 8.10
N TYR A 270 15.41 -3.48 9.22
CA TYR A 270 15.91 -4.84 9.43
C TYR A 270 15.39 -5.82 8.37
N ILE A 271 14.09 -5.78 8.06
CA ILE A 271 13.48 -6.63 7.03
C ILE A 271 14.04 -6.29 5.63
N VAL A 272 14.17 -5.00 5.31
CA VAL A 272 14.76 -4.54 4.04
C VAL A 272 16.18 -5.07 3.88
N ASP A 273 17.02 -4.97 4.92
CA ASP A 273 18.40 -5.49 4.87
C ASP A 273 18.44 -7.01 4.69
N LEU A 274 17.45 -7.73 5.20
CA LEU A 274 17.29 -9.17 4.98
C LEU A 274 16.95 -9.48 3.52
N ILE A 275 15.99 -8.76 2.93
CA ILE A 275 15.57 -8.92 1.54
C ILE A 275 16.72 -8.59 0.58
N VAL A 276 17.48 -7.52 0.86
CA VAL A 276 18.68 -7.15 0.08
C VAL A 276 19.71 -8.27 0.11
N ARG A 277 20.02 -8.81 1.30
CA ARG A 277 20.97 -9.93 1.45
C ARG A 277 20.49 -11.23 0.79
N ALA A 278 19.18 -11.45 0.69
CA ALA A 278 18.61 -12.59 -0.02
C ALA A 278 18.69 -12.46 -1.55
N GLY A 279 19.01 -11.27 -2.07
CA GLY A 279 19.28 -11.06 -3.49
C GLY A 279 18.12 -10.51 -4.30
N ALA A 280 17.16 -9.80 -3.69
CA ALA A 280 16.16 -9.04 -4.43
C ALA A 280 16.82 -7.86 -5.18
N ASP A 281 16.30 -7.53 -6.36
CA ASP A 281 16.77 -6.40 -7.19
C ASP A 281 16.06 -5.09 -6.82
N ALA A 282 14.79 -5.19 -6.37
CA ALA A 282 14.04 -4.03 -5.91
C ALA A 282 13.05 -4.38 -4.80
N ILE A 283 12.76 -3.38 -3.96
CA ILE A 283 11.72 -3.42 -2.92
C ILE A 283 10.78 -2.24 -3.14
N VAL A 284 9.49 -2.53 -3.19
CA VAL A 284 8.41 -1.53 -3.27
C VAL A 284 7.57 -1.62 -2.00
N GLY A 285 7.71 -0.63 -1.14
CA GLY A 285 7.10 -0.59 0.18
C GLY A 285 5.77 0.17 0.20
N ASN A 286 4.86 -0.30 1.07
CA ASN A 286 3.54 0.26 1.35
C ASN A 286 3.23 0.13 2.85
N HIS A 287 2.10 0.63 3.35
CA HIS A 287 1.58 0.62 4.71
C HIS A 287 1.73 1.93 5.51
N PRO A 288 2.85 2.69 5.47
CA PRO A 288 2.94 3.93 6.25
C PRO A 288 1.89 4.99 5.90
N HIS A 289 1.19 4.86 4.77
CA HIS A 289 0.19 5.82 4.26
C HIS A 289 0.73 7.25 4.03
N VAL A 290 2.04 7.37 3.94
CA VAL A 290 2.79 8.57 3.58
C VAL A 290 4.01 8.18 2.77
N VAL A 291 4.50 9.06 1.94
CA VAL A 291 5.71 8.83 1.16
C VAL A 291 6.92 8.75 2.09
N GLN A 292 7.76 7.73 1.89
CA GLN A 292 9.05 7.58 2.55
C GLN A 292 10.18 7.54 1.50
N LYS A 293 11.42 7.55 1.96
CA LYS A 293 12.62 7.65 1.10
C LYS A 293 12.73 6.50 0.08
N PHE A 294 13.37 6.84 -1.04
CA PHE A 294 13.93 5.91 -2.01
C PHE A 294 15.45 5.89 -1.86
N VAL A 295 16.06 4.72 -1.87
CA VAL A 295 17.53 4.55 -1.76
C VAL A 295 18.00 3.40 -2.65
N ASP A 296 19.26 3.49 -3.09
CA ASP A 296 19.98 2.38 -3.70
C ASP A 296 20.95 1.78 -2.65
N LYS A 297 20.73 0.50 -2.32
CA LYS A 297 21.57 -0.32 -1.42
C LYS A 297 22.23 -1.48 -2.18
N GLY A 298 22.43 -1.35 -3.51
CA GLY A 298 22.67 -2.47 -4.41
C GLY A 298 21.38 -3.23 -4.79
N CYS A 299 20.29 -2.86 -4.15
CA CYS A 299 18.91 -3.16 -4.42
C CYS A 299 18.13 -1.84 -4.34
N LEU A 300 17.25 -1.56 -5.27
CA LEU A 300 16.48 -0.32 -5.31
C LEU A 300 15.32 -0.38 -4.32
N VAL A 301 15.30 0.47 -3.31
CA VAL A 301 14.33 0.43 -2.20
C VAL A 301 13.50 1.69 -2.15
N ALA A 302 12.22 1.58 -2.49
CA ALA A 302 11.21 2.58 -2.17
C ALA A 302 10.51 2.12 -0.88
N TYR A 303 10.74 2.79 0.25
CA TYR A 303 10.20 2.33 1.54
C TYR A 303 8.69 2.50 1.69
N SER A 304 8.11 3.55 1.10
CA SER A 304 6.65 3.68 1.00
C SER A 304 6.28 4.63 -0.13
N LEU A 305 5.31 4.20 -0.94
CA LEU A 305 4.74 5.02 -2.02
C LEU A 305 3.61 5.93 -1.53
N GLY A 306 3.13 5.77 -0.28
CA GLY A 306 1.98 6.50 0.26
C GLY A 306 0.65 5.89 -0.19
N ASN A 307 -0.41 6.69 -0.16
CA ASN A 307 -1.77 6.25 -0.49
C ASN A 307 -2.10 6.46 -1.96
N PHE A 308 -2.76 5.48 -2.57
CA PHE A 308 -3.40 5.73 -3.86
C PHE A 308 -4.82 6.29 -3.69
N SER A 309 -5.60 5.80 -2.72
CA SER A 309 -7.01 6.19 -2.58
C SER A 309 -7.47 6.32 -1.12
N ILE A 310 -6.80 7.13 -0.31
CA ILE A 310 -7.26 7.49 1.03
C ILE A 310 -8.16 8.73 0.99
N SER A 311 -9.18 8.80 1.87
CA SER A 311 -10.03 9.99 1.97
C SER A 311 -9.35 11.09 2.79
N PRO A 312 -9.06 12.28 2.21
CA PRO A 312 -8.47 13.39 2.96
C PRO A 312 -9.30 13.86 4.17
N SER A 313 -10.61 13.58 4.17
CA SER A 313 -11.51 13.89 5.31
C SER A 313 -11.43 12.88 6.46
N SER A 314 -10.71 11.76 6.32
CA SER A 314 -10.59 10.74 7.36
C SER A 314 -10.02 11.30 8.66
N LEU A 315 -10.53 10.79 9.81
CA LEU A 315 -10.27 11.37 11.12
C LEU A 315 -8.92 11.00 11.71
N TYR A 316 -8.30 9.93 11.23
CA TYR A 316 -7.09 9.36 11.81
C TYR A 316 -5.79 9.82 11.14
N LEU A 317 -5.87 10.69 10.14
CA LEU A 317 -4.71 11.17 9.39
C LEU A 317 -3.81 12.08 10.22
N VAL A 318 -2.51 11.98 9.99
CA VAL A 318 -1.48 12.94 10.43
C VAL A 318 -1.21 13.86 9.24
N ARG A 319 -1.95 14.97 9.17
CA ARG A 319 -2.01 15.84 7.99
C ARG A 319 -0.70 16.55 7.67
N GLU A 320 0.13 16.79 8.67
CA GLU A 320 1.44 17.40 8.54
C GLU A 320 2.40 16.58 7.66
N ASN A 321 2.12 15.28 7.53
CA ASN A 321 2.90 14.33 6.75
C ASN A 321 2.31 14.06 5.35
N LEU A 322 1.35 14.89 4.91
CA LEU A 322 0.79 14.91 3.56
C LEU A 322 0.26 13.54 3.07
N PRO A 323 -0.63 12.86 3.82
CA PRO A 323 -1.14 11.54 3.46
C PRO A 323 -1.99 11.53 2.18
N GLU A 324 -2.45 12.69 1.70
CA GLU A 324 -3.15 12.86 0.42
C GLU A 324 -2.22 12.90 -0.80
N TYR A 325 -0.90 12.88 -0.58
CA TYR A 325 0.09 12.76 -1.64
C TYR A 325 0.71 11.38 -1.66
N SER A 326 1.04 10.90 -2.85
CA SER A 326 1.75 9.65 -3.08
C SER A 326 2.66 9.73 -4.28
N VAL A 327 3.40 8.66 -4.53
CA VAL A 327 4.21 8.52 -5.73
C VAL A 327 3.74 7.30 -6.55
N LEU A 328 3.68 7.48 -7.86
CA LEU A 328 3.58 6.40 -8.83
C LEU A 328 5.00 6.12 -9.30
N LEU A 329 5.55 4.97 -8.93
CA LEU A 329 6.95 4.58 -9.19
C LEU A 329 7.04 3.84 -10.51
N HIS A 330 7.98 4.20 -11.38
CA HIS A 330 8.14 3.66 -12.73
C HIS A 330 9.49 3.01 -12.91
N PHE A 331 9.49 1.74 -13.30
CA PHE A 331 10.68 0.99 -13.71
C PHE A 331 10.74 0.91 -15.23
N TYR A 332 11.86 1.32 -15.82
CA TYR A 332 12.09 1.30 -17.26
C TYR A 332 13.12 0.23 -17.62
N PHE A 333 12.68 -0.78 -18.36
CA PHE A 333 13.52 -1.86 -18.85
C PHE A 333 13.82 -1.64 -20.34
N ASP A 334 15.11 -1.64 -20.71
CA ASP A 334 15.56 -1.59 -22.09
C ASP A 334 15.06 -2.81 -22.84
N LYS A 335 14.47 -2.64 -24.04
CA LYS A 335 13.87 -3.73 -24.82
C LYS A 335 14.88 -4.71 -25.41
N GLU A 336 16.08 -4.25 -25.73
CA GLU A 336 17.11 -5.10 -26.33
C GLU A 336 17.87 -5.89 -25.26
N ARG A 337 18.30 -5.19 -24.20
CA ARG A 337 19.12 -5.76 -23.12
C ARG A 337 18.27 -6.36 -22.00
N MET A 338 16.98 -6.00 -21.94
CA MET A 338 16.05 -6.37 -20.85
C MET A 338 16.62 -6.12 -19.46
N SER A 339 17.42 -5.09 -19.33
CA SER A 339 17.97 -4.64 -18.06
C SER A 339 17.26 -3.36 -17.61
N LEU A 340 17.05 -3.25 -16.30
CA LEU A 340 16.59 -1.99 -15.72
C LEU A 340 17.66 -0.93 -15.97
N TYR A 341 17.29 0.18 -16.61
CA TYR A 341 18.20 1.28 -16.87
C TYR A 341 17.81 2.58 -16.18
N LYS A 342 16.52 2.77 -15.87
CA LYS A 342 16.03 4.01 -15.26
C LYS A 342 14.86 3.73 -14.33
N VAL A 343 14.79 4.46 -13.20
CA VAL A 343 13.61 4.54 -12.35
C VAL A 343 13.22 6.00 -12.17
N THR A 344 11.95 6.28 -12.40
CA THR A 344 11.36 7.60 -12.19
C THR A 344 10.16 7.49 -11.27
N PHE A 345 9.61 8.63 -10.86
CA PHE A 345 8.34 8.69 -10.16
C PHE A 345 7.53 9.91 -10.57
N SER A 346 6.21 9.75 -10.60
CA SER A 346 5.24 10.85 -10.70
C SER A 346 4.65 11.11 -9.33
N ILE A 347 4.50 12.39 -8.95
CA ILE A 347 3.77 12.76 -7.73
C ILE A 347 2.28 12.75 -8.05
N LEU A 348 1.51 12.04 -7.22
CA LEU A 348 0.05 12.01 -7.29
C LEU A 348 -0.54 12.78 -6.11
N LYS A 349 -1.71 13.38 -6.32
CA LYS A 349 -2.52 13.98 -5.26
C LYS A 349 -3.94 13.46 -5.29
N ILE A 350 -4.44 13.12 -4.12
CA ILE A 350 -5.82 12.75 -3.89
C ILE A 350 -6.61 14.01 -3.59
N VAL A 351 -7.64 14.26 -4.38
CA VAL A 351 -8.52 15.43 -4.24
C VAL A 351 -9.92 14.93 -3.86
N GLU A 352 -10.44 15.44 -2.75
CA GLU A 352 -11.79 15.17 -2.30
C GLU A 352 -12.66 16.40 -2.58
N SER A 353 -13.71 16.22 -3.37
CA SER A 353 -14.67 17.28 -3.70
C SER A 353 -15.58 17.60 -2.49
N LYS A 354 -16.29 18.72 -2.56
CA LYS A 354 -17.29 19.09 -1.52
C LYS A 354 -18.37 18.02 -1.32
N ASN A 355 -18.67 17.24 -2.34
CA ASN A 355 -19.64 16.15 -2.28
C ASN A 355 -19.04 14.83 -1.77
N GLY A 356 -17.76 14.81 -1.39
CA GLY A 356 -17.05 13.63 -0.90
C GLY A 356 -16.50 12.72 -1.99
N ASN A 357 -16.69 13.05 -3.28
CA ASN A 357 -16.07 12.30 -4.37
C ASN A 357 -14.55 12.50 -4.32
N LEU A 358 -13.83 11.38 -4.30
CA LEU A 358 -12.38 11.31 -4.23
C LEU A 358 -11.85 10.97 -5.62
N SER A 359 -10.89 11.75 -6.12
CA SER A 359 -10.22 11.45 -7.39
C SER A 359 -8.72 11.61 -7.24
N VAL A 360 -7.96 10.76 -7.92
CA VAL A 360 -6.51 10.77 -7.95
C VAL A 360 -6.03 11.47 -9.21
N TYR A 361 -5.09 12.38 -9.07
CA TYR A 361 -4.53 13.14 -10.18
C TYR A 361 -3.00 13.14 -10.15
N PRO A 362 -2.34 13.06 -11.30
CA PRO A 362 -0.95 13.49 -11.43
C PRO A 362 -0.85 14.99 -11.10
N ILE A 363 0.20 15.37 -10.40
CA ILE A 363 0.33 16.74 -9.90
C ILE A 363 0.45 17.79 -11.00
N ASN A 364 1.13 17.48 -12.12
CA ASN A 364 1.23 18.34 -13.29
C ASN A 364 -0.16 18.67 -13.86
N ALA A 365 -1.06 17.68 -13.95
CA ALA A 365 -2.42 17.91 -14.44
C ALA A 365 -3.27 18.82 -13.53
N LEU A 366 -3.00 18.82 -12.22
CA LEU A 366 -3.64 19.75 -11.28
C LEU A 366 -3.02 21.14 -11.37
N TYR A 367 -1.70 21.23 -11.45
CA TYR A 367 -0.95 22.47 -11.52
C TYR A 367 -1.29 23.27 -12.77
N ASP A 368 -1.38 22.60 -13.93
CA ASP A 368 -1.69 23.25 -15.21
C ASP A 368 -3.13 23.83 -15.24
N LYS A 369 -4.05 23.22 -14.50
CA LYS A 369 -5.45 23.66 -14.38
C LYS A 369 -5.69 24.66 -13.26
N CYS A 370 -4.67 24.94 -12.45
CA CYS A 370 -4.82 25.82 -11.29
C CYS A 370 -4.54 27.29 -11.70
N ASP A 371 -5.56 28.13 -11.65
CA ASP A 371 -5.43 29.56 -12.00
C ASP A 371 -5.10 30.46 -10.79
N ILE A 372 -5.17 29.91 -9.56
CA ILE A 372 -4.98 30.66 -8.33
C ILE A 372 -3.52 30.55 -7.88
N THR A 373 -2.80 31.70 -7.86
CA THR A 373 -1.37 31.73 -7.51
C THR A 373 -1.07 31.08 -6.15
N SER A 374 -1.84 31.41 -5.12
CA SER A 374 -1.63 30.83 -3.77
C SER A 374 -1.83 29.32 -3.70
N GLU A 375 -2.71 28.76 -4.54
CA GLU A 375 -2.88 27.31 -4.63
C GLU A 375 -1.70 26.66 -5.37
N ARG A 376 -1.18 27.31 -6.43
CA ARG A 376 0.04 26.88 -7.12
C ARG A 376 1.24 26.85 -6.17
N ASP A 377 1.44 27.90 -5.40
CA ASP A 377 2.53 28.01 -4.42
C ASP A 377 2.43 26.89 -3.37
N MET A 378 1.22 26.58 -2.92
CA MET A 378 0.98 25.47 -1.99
C MET A 378 1.30 24.12 -2.64
N LEU A 379 0.88 23.89 -3.90
CA LEU A 379 1.22 22.67 -4.63
C LEU A 379 2.75 22.50 -4.78
N ILE A 380 3.47 23.56 -5.15
CA ILE A 380 4.94 23.52 -5.25
C ILE A 380 5.56 23.21 -3.88
N SER A 381 5.11 23.87 -2.81
CA SER A 381 5.61 23.62 -1.46
C SER A 381 5.42 22.19 -1.01
N ASP A 382 4.22 21.63 -1.19
CA ASP A 382 3.92 20.26 -0.80
C ASP A 382 4.69 19.25 -1.66
N CYS A 383 4.72 19.44 -2.99
CA CYS A 383 5.48 18.60 -3.91
C CYS A 383 6.98 18.65 -3.61
N THR A 384 7.51 19.80 -3.21
CA THR A 384 8.91 19.91 -2.80
C THR A 384 9.20 19.04 -1.55
N LYS A 385 8.27 19.02 -0.58
CA LYS A 385 8.40 18.16 0.62
C LYS A 385 8.37 16.67 0.22
N ILE A 386 7.41 16.27 -0.65
CA ILE A 386 7.31 14.89 -1.15
C ILE A 386 8.57 14.49 -1.91
N TYR A 387 9.03 15.33 -2.85
CA TYR A 387 10.25 15.11 -3.62
C TYR A 387 11.48 14.94 -2.70
N ASN A 388 11.66 15.85 -1.75
CA ASN A 388 12.78 15.80 -0.81
C ASN A 388 12.70 14.56 0.10
N THR A 389 11.51 14.20 0.57
CA THR A 389 11.29 12.99 1.36
C THR A 389 11.65 11.73 0.55
N PHE A 390 11.19 11.65 -0.69
CA PHE A 390 11.41 10.47 -1.53
C PHE A 390 12.86 10.36 -1.99
N THR A 391 13.46 11.44 -2.49
CA THR A 391 14.81 11.43 -3.06
C THR A 391 15.94 11.61 -2.04
N GLY A 392 15.62 12.03 -0.80
CA GLY A 392 16.61 12.42 0.20
C GLY A 392 17.33 13.74 -0.09
N LYS A 393 16.93 14.47 -1.15
CA LYS A 393 17.47 15.79 -1.50
C LYS A 393 16.95 16.88 -0.56
N LYS A 394 17.44 18.09 -0.71
CA LYS A 394 17.07 19.26 0.10
C LYS A 394 16.83 20.48 -0.80
N GLU A 395 15.99 20.31 -1.81
CA GLU A 395 15.61 21.39 -2.71
C GLU A 395 14.74 22.39 -1.95
N MET A 396 14.88 23.67 -2.25
CA MET A 396 14.03 24.74 -1.69
C MET A 396 12.68 24.83 -2.41
N ALA A 397 12.68 24.60 -3.72
CA ALA A 397 11.52 24.47 -4.57
C ALA A 397 11.87 23.59 -5.78
N ILE A 398 10.88 22.86 -6.29
CA ILE A 398 11.01 22.06 -7.50
C ILE A 398 10.09 22.57 -8.60
N ASP A 399 10.48 22.35 -9.84
CA ASP A 399 9.56 22.49 -10.98
C ASP A 399 8.56 21.32 -10.93
N ILE A 400 7.31 21.60 -11.30
CA ILE A 400 6.29 20.55 -11.40
C ILE A 400 6.46 19.84 -12.73
N LEU A 401 6.94 18.58 -12.65
CA LEU A 401 7.20 17.73 -13.77
C LEU A 401 6.21 16.55 -13.82
N ASP A 402 6.07 15.95 -14.98
CA ASP A 402 5.31 14.71 -15.15
C ASP A 402 6.01 13.53 -14.47
N GLU A 403 7.33 13.44 -14.58
CA GLU A 403 8.17 12.43 -13.94
C GLU A 403 9.48 13.02 -13.46
N TYR A 404 9.96 12.52 -12.30
CA TYR A 404 11.25 12.86 -11.71
C TYR A 404 12.14 11.62 -11.71
N VAL A 405 13.40 11.77 -12.13
CA VAL A 405 14.39 10.68 -12.12
C VAL A 405 14.92 10.47 -10.70
N CYS A 406 14.84 9.24 -10.18
CA CYS A 406 15.44 8.86 -8.90
C CYS A 406 16.59 7.85 -9.04
N PHE A 407 16.67 7.12 -10.16
CA PHE A 407 17.78 6.25 -10.49
C PHE A 407 17.96 6.17 -12.02
N GLU A 408 19.20 6.24 -12.49
CA GLU A 408 19.55 6.02 -13.88
C GLU A 408 20.94 5.38 -13.97
N LYS A 409 21.04 4.25 -14.66
CA LYS A 409 22.33 3.67 -15.00
C LYS A 409 23.00 4.55 -16.06
N ILE A 410 24.16 5.07 -15.77
CA ILE A 410 24.98 5.74 -16.80
C ILE A 410 25.20 4.72 -17.91
N LYS A 411 24.80 5.05 -19.15
CA LYS A 411 25.21 4.25 -20.30
C LYS A 411 26.72 4.29 -20.33
N ASP A 412 27.36 3.18 -19.99
CA ASP A 412 28.81 3.05 -20.20
C ASP A 412 29.04 3.39 -21.67
N ALA A 413 29.83 4.46 -21.87
CA ALA A 413 30.31 4.81 -23.19
C ALA A 413 31.17 3.62 -23.66
N LEU A 414 30.60 2.85 -24.61
CA LEU A 414 31.35 1.86 -25.40
C LEU A 414 32.27 2.59 -26.37
#